data_e487d8c14825d456ae690b472aab1cb9
#
_entry.id   e487d8c14825d456ae690b472aab1cb9
#
_cell.length_a   1.000
_cell.length_b   1.000
_cell.length_c   1.000
_cell.angle_alpha   90.00
_cell.angle_beta   90.00
_cell.angle_gamma   90.00
#
_symmetry.space_group_name_H-M   'P 1'
#
loop_
_entity.id
_entity.type
_entity.pdbx_description
1 polymer ?
#
loop_
_entity_poly.entity_id
_entity_poly.type
_entity_poly.pdbx_seq_one_letter_code
_entity_poly.pdbx_strand_id
1 'polypeptide(L)'
;TDYTDARLTVRLKGELYALGAEPVLLIQACIDETTSAWALTGQPLEITPHLSAQTIICTPDPAQWTPMGSRHDRQDCYGTLPLEQVLANVNVDIMLILFPLDVAPMGPLAADPDILRPEKDYPVWRGRLPEGYVTLDQIDIDYP
;
A
#
# COMPACT_ATOMS: atom_id res chain seq x y z
N THR A 1 -8.94 0.20 15.43
CA THR A 1 -9.62 -1.07 15.12
C THR A 1 -8.59 -2.17 15.00
N ASP A 2 -8.88 -3.31 15.60
CA ASP A 2 -8.03 -4.50 15.53
C ASP A 2 -8.36 -5.29 14.25
N TYR A 3 -7.37 -5.40 13.38
CA TYR A 3 -7.45 -6.15 12.12
C TYR A 3 -6.73 -7.50 12.19
N THR A 4 -6.22 -7.89 13.34
CA THR A 4 -5.56 -9.19 13.50
C THR A 4 -6.50 -10.31 13.09
N ASP A 5 -6.09 -11.12 12.10
CA ASP A 5 -6.88 -12.20 11.51
C ASP A 5 -8.22 -11.78 10.87
N ALA A 6 -8.45 -10.49 10.67
CA ALA A 6 -9.61 -10.02 9.95
C ALA A 6 -9.61 -10.51 8.50
N ARG A 7 -10.79 -10.86 8.01
CA ARG A 7 -11.01 -11.27 6.62
C ARG A 7 -11.62 -10.13 5.83
N LEU A 8 -10.97 -9.75 4.75
CA LEU A 8 -11.50 -8.75 3.83
C LEU A 8 -11.92 -9.46 2.54
N THR A 9 -13.19 -9.38 2.22
CA THR A 9 -13.70 -9.81 0.91
C THR A 9 -13.81 -8.58 0.03
N VAL A 10 -12.95 -8.53 -0.98
CA VAL A 10 -12.83 -7.39 -1.90
C VAL A 10 -13.49 -7.74 -3.22
N ARG A 11 -14.48 -6.94 -3.64
CA ARG A 11 -15.14 -7.08 -4.92
C ARG A 11 -14.66 -5.99 -5.86
N LEU A 12 -14.02 -6.41 -6.94
CA LEU A 12 -13.42 -5.49 -7.89
C LEU A 12 -13.41 -6.05 -9.30
N LYS A 13 -13.20 -5.16 -10.26
CA LYS A 13 -12.96 -5.46 -11.67
C LYS A 13 -12.08 -4.39 -12.29
N GLY A 14 -11.54 -4.66 -13.44
CA GLY A 14 -10.78 -3.66 -14.18
C GLY A 14 -9.97 -4.25 -15.31
N GLU A 15 -9.28 -3.36 -15.97
CA GLU A 15 -8.27 -3.67 -16.97
C GLU A 15 -7.02 -2.89 -16.61
N LEU A 16 -5.99 -3.59 -16.17
CA LEU A 16 -4.78 -2.98 -15.66
C LEU A 16 -3.54 -3.63 -16.25
N TYR A 17 -2.72 -2.81 -16.89
CA TYR A 17 -1.37 -3.16 -17.30
C TYR A 17 -0.37 -2.56 -16.30
N ALA A 18 0.01 -3.35 -15.33
CA ALA A 18 0.68 -2.87 -14.12
C ALA A 18 2.22 -3.00 -14.13
N LEU A 19 2.81 -3.52 -15.21
CA LEU A 19 4.28 -3.64 -15.37
C LEU A 19 4.98 -4.40 -14.24
N GLY A 20 4.34 -5.45 -13.71
CA GLY A 20 4.86 -6.26 -12.62
C GLY A 20 4.43 -5.80 -11.22
N ALA A 21 3.77 -4.67 -11.10
CA ALA A 21 3.12 -4.28 -9.84
C ALA A 21 1.84 -5.08 -9.62
N GLU A 22 1.50 -5.31 -8.36
CA GLU A 22 0.30 -6.05 -7.98
C GLU A 22 -0.56 -5.19 -7.04
N PRO A 23 -1.90 -5.28 -7.14
CA PRO A 23 -2.78 -4.65 -6.17
C PRO A 23 -2.69 -5.38 -4.83
N VAL A 24 -2.33 -4.67 -3.79
CA VAL A 24 -2.20 -5.21 -2.43
C VAL A 24 -2.88 -4.30 -1.41
N LEU A 25 -3.30 -4.89 -0.30
CA LEU A 25 -3.82 -4.13 0.83
C LEU A 25 -2.65 -3.45 1.56
N LEU A 26 -2.85 -2.19 1.91
CA LEU A 26 -2.00 -1.47 2.83
C LEU A 26 -2.81 -1.10 4.07
N ILE A 27 -2.23 -1.28 5.24
CA ILE A 27 -2.79 -0.85 6.52
C ILE A 27 -1.87 0.18 7.17
N GLN A 28 -2.46 1.12 7.90
CA GLN A 28 -1.71 2.15 8.62
C GLN A 28 -2.22 2.34 10.05
N ALA A 29 -1.28 2.55 10.95
CA ALA A 29 -1.57 2.94 12.32
C ALA A 29 -0.66 4.08 12.76
N CYS A 30 -1.20 4.97 13.58
CA CYS A 30 -0.44 5.98 14.31
C CYS A 30 -0.48 5.64 15.80
N ILE A 31 0.67 5.35 16.36
CA ILE A 31 0.85 4.96 17.76
C ILE A 31 1.96 5.82 18.35
N ASP A 32 1.67 6.50 19.45
CA ASP A 32 2.62 7.41 20.14
C ASP A 32 3.29 8.38 19.14
N GLU A 33 2.45 9.04 18.32
CA GLU A 33 2.87 10.02 17.30
C GLU A 33 3.67 9.42 16.13
N THR A 34 3.88 8.11 16.08
CA THR A 34 4.54 7.44 14.97
C THR A 34 3.52 6.76 14.05
N THR A 35 3.50 7.17 12.79
CA THR A 35 2.70 6.53 11.74
C THR A 35 3.51 5.44 11.05
N SER A 36 2.96 4.26 10.97
CA SER A 36 3.59 3.10 10.33
C SER A 36 2.62 2.41 9.39
N ALA A 37 3.14 1.90 8.28
CA ALA A 37 2.37 1.22 7.25
C ALA A 37 3.00 -0.13 6.88
N TRP A 38 2.14 -1.11 6.60
CA TRP A 38 2.51 -2.43 6.11
C TRP A 38 1.64 -2.81 4.92
N ALA A 39 2.26 -3.37 3.89
CA ALA A 39 1.58 -3.86 2.69
C ALA A 39 1.49 -5.39 2.69
N LEU A 40 0.31 -5.93 2.44
CA LEU A 40 0.04 -7.38 2.39
C LEU A 40 0.49 -7.96 1.04
N THR A 41 1.78 -8.01 0.82
CA THR A 41 2.40 -8.42 -0.45
C THR A 41 2.31 -9.92 -0.72
N GLY A 42 2.09 -10.73 0.32
CA GLY A 42 1.91 -12.18 0.19
C GLY A 42 0.53 -12.61 -0.29
N GLN A 43 -0.44 -11.70 -0.36
CA GLN A 43 -1.81 -11.95 -0.82
C GLN A 43 -2.27 -10.88 -1.81
N PRO A 44 -1.66 -10.79 -3.01
CA PRO A 44 -2.07 -9.82 -4.01
C PRO A 44 -3.47 -10.14 -4.55
N LEU A 45 -4.17 -9.08 -4.95
CA LEU A 45 -5.47 -9.21 -5.60
C LEU A 45 -5.30 -9.34 -7.11
N GLU A 46 -6.17 -10.11 -7.73
CA GLU A 46 -6.21 -10.26 -9.18
C GLU A 46 -7.21 -9.27 -9.79
N ILE A 47 -6.80 -8.56 -10.84
CA ILE A 47 -7.67 -7.66 -11.59
C ILE A 47 -8.09 -8.35 -12.87
N THR A 48 -9.41 -8.55 -13.02
CA THR A 48 -10.02 -9.13 -14.22
C THR A 48 -11.13 -8.23 -14.76
N PRO A 49 -11.50 -8.34 -16.05
CA PRO A 49 -12.60 -7.54 -16.63
C PRO A 49 -13.95 -7.82 -16.00
N HIS A 50 -14.11 -8.98 -15.36
CA HIS A 50 -15.34 -9.37 -14.71
C HIS A 50 -15.28 -9.12 -13.21
N LEU A 51 -16.37 -8.65 -12.63
CA LEU A 51 -16.47 -8.47 -11.19
C LEU A 51 -16.24 -9.79 -10.47
N SER A 52 -15.25 -9.80 -9.59
CA SER A 52 -14.88 -10.97 -8.78
C SER A 52 -14.75 -10.58 -7.31
N ALA A 53 -15.07 -11.53 -6.44
CA ALA A 53 -14.85 -11.39 -5.00
C ALA A 53 -13.64 -12.22 -4.61
N GLN A 54 -12.68 -11.59 -3.93
CA GLN A 54 -11.45 -12.21 -3.46
C GLN A 54 -11.30 -11.97 -1.97
N THR A 55 -10.92 -13.01 -1.23
CA THR A 55 -10.74 -12.89 0.22
C THR A 55 -9.27 -12.90 0.56
N ILE A 56 -8.86 -11.90 1.34
CA ILE A 56 -7.53 -11.78 1.93
C ILE A 56 -7.65 -11.80 3.45
N ILE A 57 -6.61 -12.24 4.14
CA ILE A 57 -6.60 -12.37 5.59
C ILE A 57 -5.45 -11.57 6.16
N CYS A 58 -5.75 -10.69 7.11
CA CYS A 58 -4.76 -9.91 7.85
C CYS A 58 -4.03 -10.76 8.89
N THR A 59 -3.36 -11.81 8.45
CA THR A 59 -2.61 -12.69 9.32
C THR A 59 -1.44 -11.94 9.99
N PRO A 60 -1.12 -12.21 11.26
CA PRO A 60 0.04 -11.61 11.93
C PRO A 60 1.39 -12.22 11.53
N ASP A 61 1.43 -13.01 10.46
CA ASP A 61 2.66 -13.58 9.93
C ASP A 61 3.46 -12.54 9.12
N PRO A 62 4.63 -12.07 9.61
CA PRO A 62 5.42 -11.06 8.91
C PRO A 62 5.89 -11.48 7.51
N ALA A 63 5.97 -12.79 7.22
CA ALA A 63 6.35 -13.29 5.90
C ALA A 63 5.34 -12.90 4.80
N GLN A 64 4.11 -12.58 5.17
CA GLN A 64 3.05 -12.15 4.25
C GLN A 64 3.08 -10.65 3.96
N TRP A 65 3.88 -9.88 4.69
CA TRP A 65 3.84 -8.43 4.67
C TRP A 65 5.18 -7.81 4.32
N THR A 66 5.11 -6.59 3.79
CA THR A 66 6.29 -5.75 3.55
C THR A 66 6.11 -4.43 4.28
N PRO A 67 7.05 -4.06 5.17
CA PRO A 67 7.02 -2.75 5.82
C PRO A 67 7.29 -1.65 4.79
N MET A 68 6.54 -0.56 4.87
CA MET A 68 6.69 0.55 3.92
C MET A 68 7.76 1.56 4.34
N GLY A 69 8.40 1.32 5.50
CA GLY A 69 9.46 2.17 6.00
C GLY A 69 8.99 3.54 6.47
N SER A 70 9.95 4.42 6.71
CA SER A 70 9.71 5.79 7.12
C SER A 70 9.76 6.75 5.93
N ARG A 71 9.06 7.87 6.04
CA ARG A 71 9.24 8.98 5.10
C ARG A 71 10.51 9.75 5.46
N HIS A 72 11.34 10.01 4.49
CA HIS A 72 12.60 10.74 4.69
C HIS A 72 12.39 12.19 5.13
N ASP A 73 11.33 12.82 4.64
CA ASP A 73 10.99 14.20 4.98
C ASP A 73 10.25 14.38 6.31
N ARG A 74 9.85 13.29 6.95
CA ARG A 74 9.03 13.29 8.17
C ARG A 74 9.42 12.14 9.11
N GLN A 75 10.72 11.94 9.33
CA GLN A 75 11.22 10.89 10.23
C GLN A 75 10.82 11.08 11.69
N ASP A 76 10.41 12.28 12.05
CA ASP A 76 9.89 12.61 13.37
C ASP A 76 8.53 11.98 13.67
N CYS A 77 7.74 11.64 12.64
CA CYS A 77 6.39 11.10 12.80
C CYS A 77 6.09 9.88 11.94
N TYR A 78 7.02 9.42 11.12
CA TYR A 78 6.89 8.19 10.33
C TYR A 78 8.00 7.21 10.66
N GLY A 79 7.66 5.96 10.89
CA GLY A 79 8.61 4.92 11.23
C GLY A 79 8.08 3.54 10.93
N THR A 80 8.82 2.51 11.33
CA THR A 80 8.39 1.12 11.20
C THR A 80 8.13 0.56 12.59
N LEU A 81 6.86 0.40 12.93
CA LEU A 81 6.41 -0.29 14.12
C LEU A 81 6.21 -1.79 13.81
N PRO A 82 6.31 -2.67 14.79
CA PRO A 82 6.03 -4.10 14.61
C PRO A 82 4.66 -4.35 14.00
N LEU A 83 4.57 -5.31 13.08
CA LEU A 83 3.33 -5.65 12.39
C LEU A 83 2.15 -5.90 13.36
N GLU A 84 2.39 -6.65 14.42
CA GLU A 84 1.36 -6.96 15.42
C GLU A 84 0.76 -5.72 16.05
N GLN A 85 1.59 -4.71 16.32
CA GLN A 85 1.11 -3.44 16.88
C GLN A 85 0.27 -2.67 15.86
N VAL A 86 0.69 -2.66 14.60
CA VAL A 86 -0.06 -1.98 13.54
C VAL A 86 -1.39 -2.68 13.29
N LEU A 87 -1.40 -4.00 13.17
CA LEU A 87 -2.64 -4.78 12.99
C LEU A 87 -3.65 -4.54 14.12
N ALA A 88 -3.18 -4.55 15.36
CA ALA A 88 -4.05 -4.36 16.52
C ALA A 88 -4.62 -2.93 16.63
N ASN A 89 -4.06 -1.97 15.93
CA ASN A 89 -4.37 -0.55 16.11
C ASN A 89 -4.58 0.22 14.80
N VAL A 90 -5.13 -0.38 13.77
CA VAL A 90 -5.40 0.32 12.49
C VAL A 90 -6.38 1.47 12.76
N ASN A 91 -5.87 2.69 12.70
CA ASN A 91 -6.61 3.90 13.05
C ASN A 91 -6.38 5.07 12.08
N VAL A 92 -5.58 4.86 11.03
CA VAL A 92 -5.38 5.86 9.98
C VAL A 92 -6.17 5.45 8.76
N ASP A 93 -5.67 4.49 7.99
CA ASP A 93 -6.28 4.06 6.74
C ASP A 93 -6.09 2.57 6.47
N ILE A 94 -7.00 2.04 5.66
CA ILE A 94 -6.77 0.88 4.82
C ILE A 94 -6.90 1.34 3.37
N MET A 95 -6.03 0.88 2.50
CA MET A 95 -6.10 1.23 1.08
C MET A 95 -5.59 0.10 0.18
N LEU A 96 -6.02 0.11 -1.05
CA LEU A 96 -5.44 -0.75 -2.09
C LEU A 96 -4.40 0.06 -2.84
N ILE A 97 -3.20 -0.48 -2.93
CA ILE A 97 -2.08 0.14 -3.62
C ILE A 97 -1.52 -0.78 -4.69
N LEU A 98 -0.84 -0.21 -5.68
CA LEU A 98 -0.01 -0.98 -6.62
C LEU A 98 1.42 -1.03 -6.09
N PHE A 99 1.96 -2.23 -5.91
CA PHE A 99 3.29 -2.43 -5.36
C PHE A 99 3.98 -3.67 -5.96
N PRO A 100 5.28 -3.63 -6.25
CA PRO A 100 6.14 -2.43 -6.29
C PRO A 100 5.98 -1.64 -7.59
N LEU A 101 6.25 -0.33 -7.56
CA LEU A 101 6.34 0.49 -8.76
C LEU A 101 7.82 0.73 -9.09
N ASP A 102 8.21 0.39 -10.31
CA ASP A 102 9.56 0.66 -10.81
C ASP A 102 9.57 1.96 -11.61
N VAL A 103 9.57 3.06 -10.88
CA VAL A 103 9.61 4.41 -11.45
C VAL A 103 10.75 5.22 -10.83
N ALA A 104 11.33 6.11 -11.62
CA ALA A 104 12.38 7.00 -11.18
C ALA A 104 12.12 8.42 -11.69
N PRO A 105 12.55 9.45 -10.98
CA PRO A 105 12.44 10.82 -11.47
C PRO A 105 13.28 11.02 -12.72
N MET A 106 12.79 11.83 -13.67
CA MET A 106 13.55 12.23 -14.86
C MET A 106 14.46 13.40 -14.52
N GLY A 107 15.74 13.25 -14.82
CA GLY A 107 16.75 14.28 -14.60
C GLY A 107 17.29 14.29 -13.17
N PRO A 108 18.22 15.22 -12.88
CA PRO A 108 18.80 15.35 -11.55
C PRO A 108 17.78 15.88 -10.55
N LEU A 109 17.89 15.42 -9.31
CA LEU A 109 17.11 15.99 -8.21
C LEU A 109 17.60 17.39 -7.89
N ALA A 110 16.69 18.32 -7.70
CA ALA A 110 17.01 19.73 -7.41
C ALA A 110 17.29 19.98 -5.93
N ALA A 111 17.06 18.98 -5.07
CA ALA A 111 17.17 19.08 -3.63
C ALA A 111 17.69 17.76 -3.04
N ASP A 112 17.70 17.68 -1.72
CA ASP A 112 18.05 16.47 -0.98
C ASP A 112 17.30 15.25 -1.55
N PRO A 113 18.01 14.17 -1.92
CA PRO A 113 17.38 12.96 -2.45
C PRO A 113 16.38 12.32 -1.48
N ASP A 114 16.44 12.65 -0.21
CA ASP A 114 15.50 12.18 0.81
C ASP A 114 14.17 12.94 0.79
N ILE A 115 14.07 14.01 0.01
CA ILE A 115 12.85 14.81 -0.15
C ILE A 115 12.42 14.78 -1.61
N LEU A 116 11.58 13.82 -1.95
CA LEU A 116 11.08 13.64 -3.32
C LEU A 116 9.67 14.24 -3.47
N ARG A 117 9.60 15.47 -3.97
CA ARG A 117 8.32 16.16 -4.21
C ARG A 117 8.09 16.32 -5.70
N PRO A 118 6.97 15.77 -6.24
CA PRO A 118 6.62 15.94 -7.63
C PRO A 118 6.55 17.43 -8.03
N GLU A 119 6.95 17.74 -9.25
CA GLU A 119 6.93 19.10 -9.84
C GLU A 119 7.82 20.11 -9.14
N LYS A 120 8.34 19.80 -7.96
CA LYS A 120 9.21 20.68 -7.21
C LYS A 120 10.66 20.20 -7.21
N ASP A 121 10.88 18.94 -6.87
CA ASP A 121 12.22 18.36 -6.77
C ASP A 121 12.56 17.54 -8.01
N TYR A 122 11.54 17.06 -8.73
CA TYR A 122 11.69 16.40 -10.03
C TYR A 122 10.50 16.73 -10.94
N PRO A 123 10.74 17.01 -12.25
CA PRO A 123 9.67 17.49 -13.14
C PRO A 123 8.72 16.38 -13.58
N VAL A 124 9.22 15.19 -13.86
CA VAL A 124 8.43 14.06 -14.35
C VAL A 124 9.07 12.73 -13.95
N TRP A 125 8.25 11.67 -13.98
CA TRP A 125 8.73 10.32 -13.79
C TRP A 125 9.41 9.77 -15.04
N ARG A 126 10.49 9.03 -14.81
CA ARG A 126 11.14 8.24 -15.86
C ARG A 126 10.50 6.85 -15.88
N GLY A 127 10.44 6.24 -17.07
CA GLY A 127 9.90 4.92 -17.26
C GLY A 127 8.42 4.93 -17.60
N ARG A 128 7.82 3.75 -17.57
CA ARG A 128 6.40 3.56 -17.90
C ARG A 128 5.60 3.40 -16.61
N LEU A 129 4.56 4.17 -16.49
CA LEU A 129 3.60 4.01 -15.40
C LEU A 129 2.58 2.92 -15.75
N PRO A 130 1.96 2.27 -14.76
CA PRO A 130 0.81 1.42 -14.99
C PRO A 130 -0.29 2.15 -15.75
N GLU A 131 -0.97 1.44 -16.64
CA GLU A 131 -2.07 1.99 -17.44
C GLU A 131 -3.33 1.16 -17.21
N GLY A 132 -4.47 1.82 -17.22
CA GLY A 132 -5.76 1.18 -17.07
C GLY A 132 -6.58 1.73 -15.93
N TYR A 133 -7.48 0.91 -15.43
CA TYR A 133 -8.38 1.26 -14.34
C TYR A 133 -8.75 0.07 -13.48
N VAL A 134 -9.12 0.34 -12.26
CA VAL A 134 -9.74 -0.61 -11.33
C VAL A 134 -10.99 0.01 -10.74
N THR A 135 -12.09 -0.72 -10.79
CA THR A 135 -13.32 -0.36 -10.12
C THR A 135 -13.47 -1.21 -8.86
N LEU A 136 -13.43 -0.56 -7.72
CA LEU A 136 -13.73 -1.18 -6.44
C LEU A 136 -15.24 -1.06 -6.21
N ASP A 137 -15.92 -2.22 -6.11
CA ASP A 137 -17.35 -2.28 -5.86
C ASP A 137 -17.65 -2.28 -4.36
N GLN A 138 -17.00 -3.16 -3.62
CA GLN A 138 -17.28 -3.37 -2.20
C GLN A 138 -16.10 -4.00 -1.48
N ILE A 139 -15.95 -3.64 -0.21
CA ILE A 139 -15.09 -4.35 0.75
C ILE A 139 -15.97 -4.71 1.95
N ASP A 140 -16.05 -6.01 2.23
CA ASP A 140 -16.66 -6.52 3.44
C ASP A 140 -15.56 -6.97 4.40
N ILE A 141 -15.68 -6.61 5.66
CA ILE A 141 -14.67 -6.92 6.69
C ILE A 141 -15.32 -7.74 7.78
N ASP A 142 -14.85 -8.96 7.94
CA ASP A 142 -15.24 -9.86 9.03
C ASP A 142 -14.13 -9.88 10.07
N TYR A 143 -14.42 -9.36 11.24
CA TYR A 143 -13.51 -9.40 12.39
C TYR A 143 -13.66 -10.74 13.13
N PRO A 144 -12.56 -11.31 13.62
CA PRO A 144 -12.61 -12.55 14.40
C PRO A 144 -13.30 -12.40 15.75
#